data_f7b03e985af0238b4aa21758b48443b2
#
_entry.id   f7b03e985af0238b4aa21758b48443b2
#
_cell.length_a   1.000
_cell.length_b   1.000
_cell.length_c   1.000
_cell.angle_alpha   90.00
_cell.angle_beta   90.00
_cell.angle_gamma   90.00
#
_symmetry.space_group_name_H-M   'P 1'
#
loop_
_entity.id
_entity.type
_entity.pdbx_description
1 polymer ?
#
loop_
_entity_poly.entity_id
_entity_poly.type
_entity_poly.pdbx_seq_one_letter_code
_entity_poly.pdbx_strand_id
1 'polypeptide(L)'
;AGYLLPVQYGTGVIAEHMAVRTKCGLFDVSHMGEIILKGPDALKNLNHLLTNDYTVMACGQARYSPMCNEEGGVVDDLIVYKVRDDCYFIVVNAANKDKDYAWMKAHVSGEAQLSDISASVAQLALQGPKAMDILRKVAREEDIPEKYYTCKFHCTIDGMDCIISKTGYTGEDGFELYCAPADAPALWDALTAAGALPCGLGARDTLRLEAAMPLYGHELSPSINPYEAGLGIFVKLEKPD
;
A
#
# COMPACT_ATOMS: atom_id res chain seq x y z
N ALA A 1 5.93 2.68 15.46
CA ALA A 1 4.62 3.15 14.97
C ALA A 1 3.47 2.97 15.99
N GLY A 2 3.75 2.51 17.24
CA GLY A 2 2.74 2.42 18.31
C GLY A 2 1.77 1.23 18.23
N TYR A 3 1.96 0.30 17.30
CA TYR A 3 1.16 -0.91 17.15
C TYR A 3 1.87 -2.13 17.75
N LEU A 4 1.09 -3.01 18.39
CA LEU A 4 1.56 -4.32 18.84
C LEU A 4 1.20 -5.35 17.76
N LEU A 5 2.11 -5.59 16.84
CA LEU A 5 1.93 -6.56 15.76
C LEU A 5 2.86 -7.76 15.97
N PRO A 6 2.40 -9.00 15.72
CA PRO A 6 3.22 -10.18 15.90
C PRO A 6 4.35 -10.23 14.85
N VAL A 7 5.53 -10.63 15.29
CA VAL A 7 6.63 -11.00 14.36
C VAL A 7 6.27 -12.31 13.66
N GLN A 8 5.65 -13.23 14.38
CA GLN A 8 5.13 -14.52 13.88
C GLN A 8 3.94 -14.98 14.71
N TYR A 9 3.12 -15.84 14.14
CA TYR A 9 2.08 -16.60 14.84
C TYR A 9 2.62 -17.97 15.29
N GLY A 10 1.75 -18.82 15.83
CA GLY A 10 2.14 -20.13 16.35
C GLY A 10 2.73 -21.09 15.33
N THR A 11 2.53 -20.85 14.04
CA THR A 11 3.10 -21.62 12.93
C THR A 11 4.58 -21.32 12.66
N GLY A 12 5.03 -20.12 13.02
CA GLY A 12 6.40 -19.66 12.84
C GLY A 12 6.69 -19.09 11.44
N VAL A 13 7.72 -18.23 11.36
CA VAL A 13 8.07 -17.43 10.16
C VAL A 13 8.20 -18.30 8.89
N ILE A 14 8.87 -19.44 8.97
CA ILE A 14 9.11 -20.30 7.79
C ILE A 14 7.80 -20.85 7.23
N ALA A 15 6.91 -21.35 8.09
CA ALA A 15 5.63 -21.91 7.65
C ALA A 15 4.70 -20.81 7.11
N GLU A 16 4.71 -19.62 7.72
CA GLU A 16 3.97 -18.45 7.26
C GLU A 16 4.46 -17.98 5.90
N HIS A 17 5.78 -17.86 5.71
CA HIS A 17 6.40 -17.54 4.43
C HIS A 17 5.99 -18.54 3.35
N MET A 18 6.11 -19.84 3.63
CA MET A 18 5.75 -20.90 2.68
C MET A 18 4.25 -20.93 2.38
N ALA A 19 3.41 -20.54 3.34
CA ALA A 19 1.97 -20.42 3.11
C ALA A 19 1.66 -19.33 2.05
N VAL A 20 2.36 -18.21 2.08
CA VAL A 20 2.24 -17.15 1.07
C VAL A 20 2.74 -17.65 -0.30
N ARG A 21 3.85 -18.37 -0.37
CA ARG A 21 4.39 -18.91 -1.63
C ARG A 21 3.51 -19.98 -2.27
N THR A 22 2.83 -20.80 -1.46
CA THR A 22 2.13 -22.00 -1.97
C THR A 22 0.61 -21.97 -1.82
N LYS A 23 0.09 -21.08 -0.98
CA LYS A 23 -1.34 -21.00 -0.63
C LYS A 23 -1.79 -19.53 -0.52
N CYS A 24 -2.06 -19.06 0.70
CA CYS A 24 -2.45 -17.69 0.98
C CYS A 24 -2.15 -17.33 2.43
N GLY A 25 -1.42 -16.23 2.63
CA GLY A 25 -1.21 -15.60 3.92
C GLY A 25 -2.06 -14.34 4.09
N LEU A 26 -2.38 -14.02 5.34
CA LEU A 26 -3.08 -12.80 5.74
C LEU A 26 -2.23 -12.05 6.76
N PHE A 27 -1.95 -10.79 6.46
CA PHE A 27 -1.16 -9.88 7.30
C PHE A 27 -2.02 -8.73 7.78
N ASP A 28 -1.91 -8.39 9.06
CA ASP A 28 -2.34 -7.08 9.55
C ASP A 28 -1.22 -6.08 9.31
N VAL A 29 -1.51 -5.08 8.48
CA VAL A 29 -0.60 -3.99 8.13
C VAL A 29 -1.23 -2.62 8.43
N SER A 30 -2.19 -2.58 9.36
CA SER A 30 -2.91 -1.36 9.77
C SER A 30 -2.01 -0.30 10.43
N HIS A 31 -0.72 -0.61 10.61
CA HIS A 31 0.27 0.35 11.09
C HIS A 31 0.77 1.31 10.00
N MET A 32 0.45 1.05 8.74
CA MET A 32 0.77 1.95 7.62
C MET A 32 0.12 3.32 7.81
N GLY A 33 0.52 4.30 7.02
CA GLY A 33 -0.07 5.63 7.03
C GLY A 33 -0.91 5.87 5.78
N GLU A 34 -2.09 6.45 5.94
CA GLU A 34 -3.01 6.77 4.85
C GLU A 34 -3.30 8.26 4.81
N ILE A 35 -3.05 8.86 3.64
CA ILE A 35 -3.16 10.30 3.41
C ILE A 35 -4.08 10.55 2.23
N ILE A 36 -4.95 11.54 2.33
CA ILE A 36 -5.73 12.05 1.20
C ILE A 36 -5.11 13.36 0.72
N LEU A 37 -4.83 13.43 -0.57
CA LEU A 37 -4.52 14.66 -1.29
C LEU A 37 -5.67 14.97 -2.25
N LYS A 38 -6.32 16.14 -2.09
CA LYS A 38 -7.47 16.50 -2.93
C LYS A 38 -7.47 17.98 -3.27
N GLY A 39 -8.11 18.33 -4.38
CA GLY A 39 -8.30 19.69 -4.87
C GLY A 39 -7.83 19.84 -6.33
N PRO A 40 -8.13 21.00 -6.96
CA PRO A 40 -7.77 21.26 -8.35
C PRO A 40 -6.28 21.10 -8.66
N ASP A 41 -5.40 21.44 -7.72
CA ASP A 41 -3.95 21.32 -7.87
C ASP A 41 -3.37 19.98 -7.35
N ALA A 42 -4.20 18.98 -6.99
CA ALA A 42 -3.73 17.75 -6.43
C ALA A 42 -2.78 16.98 -7.38
N LEU A 43 -3.12 16.87 -8.68
CA LEU A 43 -2.27 16.24 -9.69
C LEU A 43 -0.90 16.93 -9.83
N LYS A 44 -0.91 18.27 -9.89
CA LYS A 44 0.32 19.06 -9.95
C LYS A 44 1.22 18.79 -8.75
N ASN A 45 0.63 18.80 -7.55
CA ASN A 45 1.39 18.48 -6.33
C ASN A 45 1.93 17.05 -6.30
N LEU A 46 1.20 16.04 -6.80
CA LEU A 46 1.74 14.68 -6.93
C LEU A 46 2.95 14.63 -7.85
N ASN A 47 2.88 15.25 -9.02
CA ASN A 47 4.00 15.28 -9.95
C ASN A 47 5.19 16.06 -9.39
N HIS A 48 4.97 17.09 -8.56
CA HIS A 48 6.03 17.81 -7.89
C HIS A 48 6.69 16.99 -6.77
N LEU A 49 5.91 16.33 -5.93
CA LEU A 49 6.38 15.59 -4.75
C LEU A 49 7.06 14.26 -5.09
N LEU A 50 6.59 13.58 -6.14
CA LEU A 50 6.88 12.16 -6.41
C LEU A 50 7.62 11.99 -7.73
N THR A 51 8.49 10.99 -7.80
CA THR A 51 9.34 10.77 -8.98
C THR A 51 8.60 10.17 -10.18
N ASN A 52 7.46 9.50 -9.98
CA ASN A 52 6.66 8.92 -11.05
C ASN A 52 5.75 9.97 -11.71
N ASP A 53 5.18 9.65 -12.89
CA ASP A 53 4.23 10.50 -13.61
C ASP A 53 2.78 10.07 -13.32
N TYR A 54 1.95 10.97 -12.86
CA TYR A 54 0.54 10.75 -12.52
C TYR A 54 -0.44 11.30 -13.55
N THR A 55 0.06 11.99 -14.59
CA THR A 55 -0.75 12.69 -15.60
C THR A 55 -1.72 11.76 -16.33
N VAL A 56 -1.25 10.56 -16.70
CA VAL A 56 -2.03 9.58 -17.47
C VAL A 56 -2.71 8.50 -16.60
N MET A 57 -2.75 8.71 -15.30
CA MET A 57 -3.34 7.76 -14.36
C MET A 57 -4.86 7.81 -14.43
N ALA A 58 -5.52 6.68 -14.71
CA ALA A 58 -6.98 6.57 -14.67
C ALA A 58 -7.52 6.34 -13.25
N CYS A 59 -8.77 6.72 -13.00
CA CYS A 59 -9.44 6.39 -11.73
C CYS A 59 -9.44 4.88 -11.50
N GLY A 60 -9.22 4.46 -10.26
CA GLY A 60 -9.07 3.06 -9.89
C GLY A 60 -7.69 2.45 -10.20
N GLN A 61 -6.73 3.22 -10.69
CA GLN A 61 -5.34 2.77 -10.80
C GLN A 61 -4.55 3.09 -9.52
N ALA A 62 -3.54 2.25 -9.26
CA ALA A 62 -2.51 2.48 -8.26
C ALA A 62 -1.16 2.75 -8.96
N ARG A 63 -0.26 3.49 -8.30
CA ARG A 63 1.08 3.72 -8.81
C ARG A 63 2.08 3.90 -7.68
N TYR A 64 3.13 3.09 -7.70
CA TYR A 64 4.26 3.19 -6.78
C TYR A 64 5.20 4.32 -7.19
N SER A 65 5.78 5.00 -6.21
CA SER A 65 6.78 6.03 -6.45
C SER A 65 7.68 6.27 -5.25
N PRO A 66 8.97 6.45 -5.45
CA PRO A 66 9.81 7.18 -4.52
C PRO A 66 9.36 8.64 -4.37
N MET A 67 9.53 9.19 -3.17
CA MET A 67 9.49 10.61 -2.83
C MET A 67 10.91 11.02 -2.44
N CYS A 68 11.46 12.05 -3.10
CA CYS A 68 12.85 12.45 -2.93
C CYS A 68 13.01 13.82 -2.30
N ASN A 69 14.14 14.04 -1.64
CA ASN A 69 14.60 15.35 -1.19
C ASN A 69 15.28 16.12 -2.34
N GLU A 70 15.70 17.37 -2.07
CA GLU A 70 16.33 18.25 -3.06
C GLU A 70 17.69 17.73 -3.56
N GLU A 71 18.38 16.91 -2.76
CA GLU A 71 19.63 16.24 -3.13
C GLU A 71 19.42 14.93 -3.91
N GLY A 72 18.15 14.53 -4.12
CA GLY A 72 17.76 13.32 -4.84
C GLY A 72 17.73 12.05 -3.97
N GLY A 73 18.00 12.15 -2.68
CA GLY A 73 17.87 11.03 -1.75
C GLY A 73 16.40 10.71 -1.43
N VAL A 74 16.12 9.44 -1.13
CA VAL A 74 14.75 9.00 -0.88
C VAL A 74 14.26 9.43 0.50
N VAL A 75 13.20 10.24 0.54
CA VAL A 75 12.48 10.60 1.77
C VAL A 75 11.62 9.44 2.24
N ASP A 76 10.88 8.82 1.32
CA ASP A 76 10.14 7.56 1.49
C ASP A 76 9.74 6.99 0.13
N ASP A 77 9.26 5.76 0.13
CA ASP A 77 8.57 5.13 -1.00
C ASP A 77 7.11 4.85 -0.63
N LEU A 78 6.22 5.01 -1.59
CA LEU A 78 4.79 5.01 -1.32
C LEU A 78 3.97 4.54 -2.52
N ILE A 79 2.70 4.27 -2.28
CA ILE A 79 1.74 3.94 -3.33
C ILE A 79 0.61 4.97 -3.37
N VAL A 80 0.23 5.41 -4.56
CA VAL A 80 -0.85 6.38 -4.80
C VAL A 80 -1.97 5.70 -5.55
N TYR A 81 -3.19 5.87 -5.10
CA TYR A 81 -4.43 5.42 -5.74
C TYR A 81 -5.22 6.63 -6.24
N LYS A 82 -5.60 6.63 -7.51
CA LYS A 82 -6.48 7.68 -8.04
C LYS A 82 -7.94 7.34 -7.74
N VAL A 83 -8.52 8.09 -6.81
CA VAL A 83 -9.94 7.94 -6.43
C VAL A 83 -10.84 8.59 -7.47
N ARG A 84 -10.50 9.81 -7.88
CA ARG A 84 -11.13 10.60 -8.94
C ARG A 84 -10.12 11.67 -9.42
N ASP A 85 -10.49 12.48 -10.39
CA ASP A 85 -9.55 13.39 -11.07
C ASP A 85 -8.85 14.40 -10.13
N ASP A 86 -9.51 14.79 -9.05
CA ASP A 86 -9.02 15.75 -8.06
C ASP A 86 -8.76 15.13 -6.68
N CYS A 87 -8.70 13.80 -6.56
CA CYS A 87 -8.56 13.15 -5.26
C CYS A 87 -7.74 11.86 -5.35
N TYR A 88 -6.74 11.78 -4.48
CA TYR A 88 -5.79 10.68 -4.40
C TYR A 88 -5.70 10.15 -2.97
N PHE A 89 -5.68 8.84 -2.84
CA PHE A 89 -5.42 8.12 -1.60
C PHE A 89 -3.97 7.63 -1.66
N ILE A 90 -3.17 7.98 -0.66
CA ILE A 90 -1.72 7.74 -0.62
C ILE A 90 -1.43 6.87 0.61
N VAL A 91 -0.69 5.79 0.42
CA VAL A 91 -0.26 4.90 1.49
C VAL A 91 1.25 5.01 1.65
N VAL A 92 1.69 5.36 2.87
CA VAL A 92 3.08 5.60 3.25
C VAL A 92 3.56 4.60 4.29
N ASN A 93 4.87 4.45 4.43
CA ASN A 93 5.47 3.52 5.39
C ASN A 93 5.18 3.90 6.84
N ALA A 94 4.85 2.91 7.65
CA ALA A 94 4.39 3.03 9.04
C ALA A 94 5.31 3.87 9.94
N ALA A 95 6.62 3.64 9.86
CA ALA A 95 7.61 4.35 10.69
C ALA A 95 7.79 5.81 10.25
N ASN A 96 7.42 6.13 9.01
CA ASN A 96 7.67 7.40 8.37
C ASN A 96 6.44 8.30 8.26
N LYS A 97 5.24 7.81 8.57
CA LYS A 97 3.98 8.52 8.29
C LYS A 97 3.95 9.99 8.76
N ASP A 98 4.44 10.27 9.97
CA ASP A 98 4.46 11.63 10.52
C ASP A 98 5.48 12.51 9.78
N LYS A 99 6.65 11.97 9.46
CA LYS A 99 7.70 12.60 8.66
C LYS A 99 7.20 12.90 7.25
N ASP A 100 6.57 11.92 6.60
CA ASP A 100 6.09 12.03 5.23
C ASP A 100 4.93 13.01 5.11
N TYR A 101 3.99 12.97 6.06
CA TYR A 101 2.93 13.96 6.13
C TYR A 101 3.48 15.38 6.31
N ALA A 102 4.46 15.56 7.20
CA ALA A 102 5.09 16.86 7.42
C ALA A 102 5.85 17.33 6.16
N TRP A 103 6.58 16.42 5.49
CA TRP A 103 7.27 16.71 4.24
C TRP A 103 6.30 17.14 3.14
N MET A 104 5.27 16.34 2.87
CA MET A 104 4.24 16.67 1.88
C MET A 104 3.57 18.01 2.21
N LYS A 105 3.20 18.23 3.47
CA LYS A 105 2.55 19.48 3.92
C LYS A 105 3.41 20.73 3.70
N ALA A 106 4.73 20.60 3.81
CA ALA A 106 5.66 21.71 3.58
C ALA A 106 5.80 22.05 2.08
N HIS A 107 5.53 21.10 1.18
CA HIS A 107 5.75 21.24 -0.26
C HIS A 107 4.47 21.32 -1.10
N VAL A 108 3.30 20.99 -0.51
CA VAL A 108 2.01 21.16 -1.18
C VAL A 108 1.66 22.63 -1.32
N SER A 109 1.19 23.04 -2.49
CA SER A 109 0.88 24.44 -2.82
C SER A 109 -0.43 24.56 -3.61
N GLY A 110 -0.91 25.80 -3.77
CA GLY A 110 -2.12 26.11 -4.53
C GLY A 110 -3.42 25.63 -3.84
N GLU A 111 -4.40 25.26 -4.67
CA GLU A 111 -5.71 24.80 -4.21
C GLU A 111 -5.70 23.25 -4.01
N ALA A 112 -4.82 22.78 -3.11
CA ALA A 112 -4.74 21.38 -2.71
C ALA A 112 -4.81 21.24 -1.18
N GLN A 113 -5.51 20.22 -0.72
CA GLN A 113 -5.67 19.88 0.69
C GLN A 113 -5.09 18.52 0.98
N LEU A 114 -4.24 18.46 2.00
CA LEU A 114 -3.65 17.23 2.52
C LEU A 114 -4.30 16.87 3.85
N SER A 115 -4.71 15.61 4.02
CA SER A 115 -5.33 15.13 5.25
C SER A 115 -4.78 13.77 5.63
N ASP A 116 -4.26 13.62 6.84
CA ASP A 116 -3.94 12.33 7.42
C ASP A 116 -5.24 11.68 7.92
N ILE A 117 -5.54 10.49 7.39
CA ILE A 117 -6.72 9.70 7.75
C ILE A 117 -6.35 8.34 8.34
N SER A 118 -5.08 8.11 8.67
CA SER A 118 -4.56 6.82 9.14
C SER A 118 -5.33 6.26 10.35
N ALA A 119 -5.79 7.13 11.25
CA ALA A 119 -6.59 6.70 12.41
C ALA A 119 -7.99 6.16 12.04
N SER A 120 -8.44 6.39 10.81
CA SER A 120 -9.77 6.00 10.30
C SER A 120 -9.71 4.82 9.34
N VAL A 121 -8.53 4.26 9.08
CA VAL A 121 -8.32 3.17 8.12
C VAL A 121 -7.56 2.04 8.79
N ALA A 122 -8.02 0.82 8.58
CA ALA A 122 -7.26 -0.40 8.84
C ALA A 122 -6.92 -1.06 7.49
N GLN A 123 -5.77 -1.71 7.43
CA GLN A 123 -5.26 -2.34 6.21
C GLN A 123 -4.88 -3.80 6.48
N LEU A 124 -5.46 -4.72 5.71
CA LEU A 124 -5.07 -6.12 5.69
C LEU A 124 -4.47 -6.48 4.32
N ALA A 125 -3.44 -7.32 4.31
CA ALA A 125 -2.85 -7.83 3.07
C ALA A 125 -3.11 -9.34 2.94
N LEU A 126 -3.87 -9.73 1.91
CA LEU A 126 -4.21 -11.11 1.55
C LEU A 126 -3.33 -11.53 0.37
N GLN A 127 -2.32 -12.36 0.60
CA GLN A 127 -1.22 -12.58 -0.35
C GLN A 127 -0.96 -14.07 -0.62
N GLY A 128 -0.73 -14.41 -1.86
CA GLY A 128 -0.37 -15.76 -2.31
C GLY A 128 -1.24 -16.25 -3.48
N PRO A 129 -0.86 -17.36 -4.14
CA PRO A 129 -1.53 -17.87 -5.36
C PRO A 129 -3.01 -18.23 -5.15
N LYS A 130 -3.47 -18.41 -3.92
CA LYS A 130 -4.87 -18.69 -3.56
C LYS A 130 -5.64 -17.47 -3.05
N ALA A 131 -5.05 -16.28 -3.07
CA ALA A 131 -5.69 -15.06 -2.57
C ALA A 131 -7.01 -14.75 -3.30
N MET A 132 -7.03 -14.89 -4.63
CA MET A 132 -8.23 -14.72 -5.44
C MET A 132 -9.34 -15.72 -5.05
N ASP A 133 -8.99 -17.00 -4.89
CA ASP A 133 -9.96 -18.05 -4.53
C ASP A 133 -10.56 -17.81 -3.14
N ILE A 134 -9.78 -17.24 -2.22
CA ILE A 134 -10.24 -16.90 -0.87
C ILE A 134 -11.14 -15.67 -0.90
N LEU A 135 -10.72 -14.61 -1.59
CA LEU A 135 -11.49 -13.38 -1.66
C LEU A 135 -12.86 -13.59 -2.31
N ARG A 136 -12.97 -14.43 -3.36
CA ARG A 136 -14.21 -14.81 -4.01
C ARG A 136 -15.24 -15.48 -3.09
N LYS A 137 -14.85 -16.03 -1.96
CA LYS A 137 -15.78 -16.64 -1.00
C LYS A 137 -16.51 -15.62 -0.14
N VAL A 138 -15.97 -14.41 -0.01
CA VAL A 138 -16.44 -13.37 0.91
C VAL A 138 -16.76 -12.04 0.24
N ALA A 139 -16.31 -11.84 -1.01
CA ALA A 139 -16.55 -10.63 -1.81
C ALA A 139 -17.31 -10.96 -3.09
N ARG A 140 -18.02 -9.97 -3.64
CA ARG A 140 -18.69 -10.11 -4.95
C ARG A 140 -17.65 -10.06 -6.07
N GLU A 141 -17.82 -10.86 -7.11
CA GLU A 141 -16.89 -10.93 -8.25
C GLU A 141 -16.68 -9.55 -8.92
N GLU A 142 -17.77 -8.78 -9.05
CA GLU A 142 -17.71 -7.44 -9.64
C GLU A 142 -16.91 -6.43 -8.80
N ASP A 143 -16.67 -6.69 -7.52
CA ASP A 143 -15.89 -5.83 -6.62
C ASP A 143 -14.38 -6.16 -6.65
N ILE A 144 -14.00 -7.32 -7.21
CA ILE A 144 -12.60 -7.74 -7.23
C ILE A 144 -11.87 -7.15 -8.44
N PRO A 145 -10.76 -6.40 -8.26
CA PRO A 145 -9.95 -5.93 -9.39
C PRO A 145 -9.12 -7.08 -9.99
N GLU A 146 -9.11 -7.18 -11.32
CA GLU A 146 -8.38 -8.24 -12.04
C GLU A 146 -6.93 -7.89 -12.35
N LYS A 147 -6.68 -6.59 -12.65
CA LYS A 147 -5.37 -6.12 -13.11
C LYS A 147 -4.50 -5.66 -11.96
N TYR A 148 -3.22 -5.99 -12.00
CA TYR A 148 -2.23 -5.43 -11.07
C TYR A 148 -2.22 -3.91 -11.09
N TYR A 149 -1.97 -3.32 -9.93
CA TYR A 149 -1.99 -1.87 -9.71
C TYR A 149 -3.34 -1.23 -10.11
N THR A 150 -4.45 -1.94 -9.84
CA THR A 150 -5.80 -1.39 -9.88
C THR A 150 -6.52 -1.62 -8.56
N CYS A 151 -7.47 -0.74 -8.26
CA CYS A 151 -8.29 -0.84 -7.07
C CYS A 151 -9.75 -0.51 -7.38
N LYS A 152 -10.63 -0.97 -6.52
CA LYS A 152 -12.05 -0.61 -6.51
C LYS A 152 -12.42 -0.05 -5.14
N PHE A 153 -13.17 1.02 -5.15
CA PHE A 153 -13.69 1.70 -3.97
C PHE A 153 -15.14 1.28 -3.72
N HIS A 154 -15.57 1.34 -2.45
CA HIS A 154 -16.93 0.96 -2.04
C HIS A 154 -17.30 -0.48 -2.42
N CYS A 155 -16.37 -1.38 -2.19
CA CYS A 155 -16.56 -2.82 -2.37
C CYS A 155 -17.20 -3.42 -1.11
N THR A 156 -17.91 -4.53 -1.28
CA THR A 156 -18.47 -5.25 -0.12
C THR A 156 -17.73 -6.56 0.10
N ILE A 157 -17.13 -6.73 1.30
CA ILE A 157 -16.54 -7.98 1.76
C ILE A 157 -17.30 -8.41 3.02
N ASP A 158 -18.01 -9.51 2.97
CA ASP A 158 -18.82 -10.04 4.09
C ASP A 158 -19.70 -8.98 4.78
N GLY A 159 -20.32 -8.09 3.96
CA GLY A 159 -21.17 -6.98 4.43
C GLY A 159 -20.43 -5.71 4.85
N MET A 160 -19.11 -5.69 4.88
CA MET A 160 -18.29 -4.53 5.25
C MET A 160 -17.90 -3.69 4.03
N ASP A 161 -17.92 -2.35 4.16
CA ASP A 161 -17.43 -1.42 3.12
C ASP A 161 -15.92 -1.39 3.09
N CYS A 162 -15.33 -1.73 1.94
CA CYS A 162 -13.89 -1.86 1.78
C CYS A 162 -13.40 -1.20 0.49
N ILE A 163 -12.11 -0.88 0.44
CA ILE A 163 -11.35 -0.71 -0.79
C ILE A 163 -10.61 -2.03 -1.04
N ILE A 164 -10.71 -2.55 -2.26
CA ILE A 164 -9.95 -3.73 -2.68
C ILE A 164 -8.92 -3.28 -3.71
N SER A 165 -7.65 -3.45 -3.40
CA SER A 165 -6.54 -3.17 -4.30
C SER A 165 -5.81 -4.45 -4.69
N LYS A 166 -5.54 -4.64 -5.98
CA LYS A 166 -4.68 -5.71 -6.47
C LYS A 166 -3.22 -5.28 -6.44
N THR A 167 -2.69 -5.21 -5.24
CA THR A 167 -1.33 -4.83 -4.89
C THR A 167 -0.80 -5.74 -3.79
N GLY A 168 0.49 -5.64 -3.47
CA GLY A 168 1.10 -6.41 -2.40
C GLY A 168 2.60 -6.16 -2.28
N TYR A 169 3.20 -6.79 -1.27
CA TYR A 169 4.61 -6.63 -0.90
C TYR A 169 5.29 -7.99 -0.67
N THR A 170 4.97 -8.97 -1.53
CA THR A 170 5.42 -10.36 -1.33
C THR A 170 6.02 -11.00 -2.57
N GLY A 171 5.85 -10.38 -3.74
CA GLY A 171 6.18 -11.00 -5.03
C GLY A 171 5.15 -12.01 -5.54
N GLU A 172 4.16 -12.35 -4.70
CA GLU A 172 3.04 -13.21 -5.08
C GLU A 172 1.81 -12.40 -5.50
N ASP A 173 0.87 -13.05 -6.15
CA ASP A 173 -0.47 -12.48 -6.39
C ASP A 173 -1.19 -12.20 -5.07
N GLY A 174 -2.01 -11.16 -5.04
CA GLY A 174 -2.69 -10.81 -3.81
C GLY A 174 -3.44 -9.50 -3.86
N PHE A 175 -3.98 -9.15 -2.69
CA PHE A 175 -4.78 -7.95 -2.50
C PHE A 175 -4.39 -7.24 -1.20
N GLU A 176 -4.56 -5.93 -1.21
CA GLU A 176 -4.57 -5.09 -0.01
C GLU A 176 -5.98 -4.57 0.18
N LEU A 177 -6.50 -4.74 1.37
CA LEU A 177 -7.89 -4.48 1.74
C LEU A 177 -7.90 -3.38 2.80
N TYR A 178 -8.63 -2.31 2.53
CA TYR A 178 -8.75 -1.17 3.45
C TYR A 178 -10.19 -1.08 3.92
N CYS A 179 -10.40 -0.95 5.22
CA CYS A 179 -11.73 -0.84 5.84
C CYS A 179 -11.71 0.11 7.03
N ALA A 180 -12.87 0.37 7.63
CA ALA A 180 -12.95 1.05 8.90
C ALA A 180 -12.26 0.20 10.00
N PRO A 181 -11.54 0.80 10.97
CA PRO A 181 -10.88 0.03 12.04
C PRO A 181 -11.83 -0.85 12.86
N ALA A 182 -13.09 -0.44 13.00
CA ALA A 182 -14.12 -1.22 13.68
C ALA A 182 -14.46 -2.54 12.97
N ASP A 183 -14.30 -2.58 11.64
CA ASP A 183 -14.62 -3.74 10.81
C ASP A 183 -13.43 -4.70 10.66
N ALA A 184 -12.20 -4.24 10.92
CA ALA A 184 -10.98 -5.03 10.71
C ALA A 184 -10.96 -6.39 11.43
N PRO A 185 -11.43 -6.54 12.70
CA PRO A 185 -11.51 -7.85 13.33
C PRO A 185 -12.45 -8.81 12.60
N ALA A 186 -13.63 -8.35 12.19
CA ALA A 186 -14.60 -9.17 11.47
C ALA A 186 -14.07 -9.55 10.07
N LEU A 187 -13.42 -8.62 9.37
CA LEU A 187 -12.76 -8.89 8.08
C LEU A 187 -11.64 -9.92 8.22
N TRP A 188 -10.83 -9.82 9.26
CA TRP A 188 -9.78 -10.80 9.58
C TRP A 188 -10.37 -12.18 9.80
N ASP A 189 -11.42 -12.29 10.61
CA ASP A 189 -12.09 -13.55 10.92
C ASP A 189 -12.75 -14.18 9.68
N ALA A 190 -13.40 -13.38 8.82
CA ALA A 190 -13.99 -13.84 7.57
C ALA A 190 -12.93 -14.42 6.60
N LEU A 191 -11.79 -13.73 6.44
CA LEU A 191 -10.70 -14.18 5.57
C LEU A 191 -9.98 -15.42 6.11
N THR A 192 -9.77 -15.51 7.42
CA THR A 192 -9.17 -16.70 8.04
C THR A 192 -10.11 -17.90 7.96
N ALA A 193 -11.41 -17.72 8.20
CA ALA A 193 -12.43 -18.75 8.01
C ALA A 193 -12.52 -19.22 6.56
N ALA A 194 -12.28 -18.31 5.59
CA ALA A 194 -12.22 -18.64 4.16
C ALA A 194 -10.94 -19.42 3.77
N GLY A 195 -9.93 -19.48 4.66
CA GLY A 195 -8.73 -20.32 4.51
C GLY A 195 -7.40 -19.57 4.37
N ALA A 196 -7.36 -18.25 4.67
CA ALA A 196 -6.11 -17.52 4.76
C ALA A 196 -5.35 -17.87 6.06
N LEU A 197 -4.03 -18.04 6.00
CA LEU A 197 -3.20 -18.29 7.17
C LEU A 197 -2.72 -16.96 7.77
N PRO A 198 -2.93 -16.70 9.08
CA PRO A 198 -2.31 -15.58 9.76
C PRO A 198 -0.79 -15.58 9.61
N CYS A 199 -0.22 -14.45 9.17
CA CYS A 199 1.20 -14.26 8.95
C CYS A 199 1.69 -13.00 9.65
N GLY A 200 2.85 -13.08 10.31
CA GLY A 200 3.46 -11.97 11.02
C GLY A 200 4.49 -11.20 10.18
N LEU A 201 5.02 -10.13 10.78
CA LEU A 201 5.96 -9.21 10.10
C LEU A 201 7.28 -9.88 9.71
N GLY A 202 7.68 -10.98 10.38
CA GLY A 202 8.86 -11.76 10.01
C GLY A 202 8.72 -12.42 8.63
N ALA A 203 7.55 -13.01 8.33
CA ALA A 203 7.27 -13.55 7.02
C ALA A 203 7.17 -12.44 5.96
N ARG A 204 6.54 -11.28 6.30
CA ARG A 204 6.49 -10.11 5.41
C ARG A 204 7.89 -9.66 4.99
N ASP A 205 8.83 -9.58 5.93
CA ASP A 205 10.21 -9.14 5.64
C ASP A 205 10.97 -10.14 4.77
N THR A 206 10.88 -11.44 5.04
CA THR A 206 11.55 -12.46 4.21
C THR A 206 10.96 -12.53 2.80
N LEU A 207 9.64 -12.37 2.64
CA LEU A 207 8.94 -12.38 1.35
C LEU A 207 9.33 -11.18 0.48
N ARG A 208 9.33 -9.96 1.03
CA ARG A 208 9.70 -8.75 0.30
C ARG A 208 11.16 -8.81 -0.15
N LEU A 209 12.04 -9.34 0.70
CA LEU A 209 13.46 -9.44 0.41
C LEU A 209 13.72 -10.41 -0.75
N GLU A 210 13.09 -11.58 -0.76
CA GLU A 210 13.16 -12.53 -1.89
C GLU A 210 12.62 -11.92 -3.20
N ALA A 211 11.60 -11.07 -3.11
CA ALA A 211 11.02 -10.37 -4.26
C ALA A 211 11.81 -9.13 -4.70
N ALA A 212 12.96 -8.86 -4.05
CA ALA A 212 13.78 -7.66 -4.28
C ALA A 212 13.01 -6.34 -4.11
N MET A 213 12.01 -6.32 -3.22
CA MET A 213 11.27 -5.10 -2.87
C MET A 213 11.99 -4.37 -1.73
N PRO A 214 12.30 -3.08 -1.90
CA PRO A 214 13.03 -2.32 -0.88
C PRO A 214 12.19 -2.04 0.35
N LEU A 215 12.86 -1.81 1.47
CA LEU A 215 12.28 -1.32 2.71
C LEU A 215 13.02 -0.05 3.14
N TYR A 216 12.27 1.02 3.40
CA TYR A 216 12.87 2.25 3.90
C TYR A 216 13.56 2.03 5.26
N GLY A 217 14.76 2.59 5.39
CA GLY A 217 15.64 2.35 6.54
C GLY A 217 16.59 1.16 6.38
N HIS A 218 16.45 0.38 5.30
CA HIS A 218 17.35 -0.70 4.89
C HIS A 218 18.00 -0.37 3.54
N GLU A 219 17.27 -0.53 2.45
CA GLU A 219 17.77 -0.26 1.10
C GLU A 219 17.53 1.19 0.65
N LEU A 220 16.63 1.93 1.34
CA LEU A 220 16.29 3.31 1.06
C LEU A 220 16.63 4.21 2.24
N SER A 221 17.15 5.40 1.96
CA SER A 221 17.47 6.43 2.95
C SER A 221 17.57 7.82 2.29
N PRO A 222 17.67 8.91 3.09
CA PRO A 222 17.82 10.26 2.55
C PRO A 222 19.14 10.50 1.78
N SER A 223 20.10 9.56 1.87
CA SER A 223 21.41 9.63 1.18
C SER A 223 21.51 8.65 -0.01
N ILE A 224 20.49 7.85 -0.27
CA ILE A 224 20.44 6.89 -1.39
C ILE A 224 19.41 7.41 -2.39
N ASN A 225 19.80 7.59 -3.65
CA ASN A 225 18.86 7.99 -4.69
C ASN A 225 18.15 6.78 -5.31
N PRO A 226 17.01 6.97 -6.02
CA PRO A 226 16.25 5.86 -6.60
C PRO A 226 17.04 5.02 -7.61
N TYR A 227 18.00 5.58 -8.32
CA TYR A 227 18.82 4.83 -9.28
C TYR A 227 19.77 3.88 -8.57
N GLU A 228 20.41 4.31 -7.50
CA GLU A 228 21.27 3.47 -6.66
C GLU A 228 20.49 2.31 -6.02
N ALA A 229 19.22 2.56 -5.68
CA ALA A 229 18.32 1.57 -5.12
C ALA A 229 17.66 0.65 -6.16
N GLY A 230 18.01 0.78 -7.46
CA GLY A 230 17.41 -0.02 -8.54
C GLY A 230 15.98 0.40 -8.92
N LEU A 231 15.52 1.55 -8.45
CA LEU A 231 14.16 2.06 -8.66
C LEU A 231 14.05 3.06 -9.83
N GLY A 232 15.04 3.13 -10.69
CA GLY A 232 15.08 4.08 -11.81
C GLY A 232 13.89 3.99 -12.77
N ILE A 233 13.24 2.83 -12.87
CA ILE A 233 12.02 2.65 -13.67
C ILE A 233 10.85 3.53 -13.20
N PHE A 234 10.84 3.92 -11.92
CA PHE A 234 9.82 4.77 -11.31
C PHE A 234 10.18 6.26 -11.33
N VAL A 235 11.32 6.62 -11.93
CA VAL A 235 11.74 8.02 -12.10
C VAL A 235 11.40 8.49 -13.50
N LYS A 236 10.52 9.49 -13.62
CA LYS A 236 10.03 10.05 -14.88
C LYS A 236 10.51 11.49 -15.02
N LEU A 237 11.67 11.69 -15.64
CA LEU A 237 12.29 13.00 -15.79
C LEU A 237 11.54 13.93 -16.78
N GLU A 238 10.77 13.35 -17.70
CA GLU A 238 10.02 14.09 -18.73
C GLU A 238 8.58 14.43 -18.31
N LYS A 239 8.20 14.13 -17.08
CA LYS A 239 6.83 14.45 -16.59
C LYS A 239 6.64 15.97 -16.47
N PRO A 240 5.41 16.48 -16.65
CA PRO A 240 5.11 17.89 -16.40
C PRO A 240 5.21 18.21 -14.89
N ASP A 241 5.75 19.40 -14.58
CA ASP A 241 5.80 19.98 -13.23
C ASP A 241 4.44 20.59 -12.84
#